data_e12911b06222ae3b3c69a85a1bbf37b3
#
_entry.id   e12911b06222ae3b3c69a85a1bbf37b3
#
_cell.length_a   1.000
_cell.length_b   1.000
_cell.length_c   1.000
_cell.angle_alpha   90.00
_cell.angle_beta   90.00
_cell.angle_gamma   90.00
#
_symmetry.space_group_name_H-M   'P 1'
#
loop_
_entity.id
_entity.type
_entity.pdbx_description
1 polymer ?
#
loop_
_entity_poly.entity_id
_entity_poly.type
_entity_poly.pdbx_seq_one_letter_code
_entity_poly.pdbx_strand_id
1 'polypeptide(L)'
;WFITGCKISYKTYDFENSPEIEKPNYSNNNSWAVLPDNLPDEIFQFKNDTNKKEADVFFIYPTLLEGKNQREWNSNIWDEEIRADVINRPVKYQASAWIDAGNLYVPFYRQAHLRVFNEKFKVDGVKALDLAYNDIREAFIHYLENFNQGKPIIIASHSQGTIHAKRLISEFIDGKELQKQLIAAYLVGMKVNQDEFNNIKPMNSPGETGGFVSWNTFKLNKYPRRDNYESWFKGGVTTNPITWDDSKQASKESHKGVLSRDLKILPKNIDIKLIDGIVWSSLPDVRGKFFLRPIRSYHFADINLFWVDISENAKLRVQNWFQKNN
;
A
#
# COMPACT_ATOMS: atom_id res chain seq x y z
N TRP A 1 2.98 14.08 -2.99
CA TRP A 1 3.22 15.44 -3.53
C TRP A 1 2.38 15.66 -4.79
N PHE A 2 1.06 15.91 -4.66
CA PHE A 2 0.32 16.52 -5.75
C PHE A 2 0.56 18.02 -5.69
N ILE A 3 1.63 18.47 -6.38
CA ILE A 3 2.02 19.87 -6.44
C ILE A 3 1.03 20.63 -7.30
N THR A 4 0.43 21.59 -6.68
CA THR A 4 -0.47 22.57 -7.25
C THR A 4 0.25 23.52 -8.19
N GLY A 5 -0.17 23.60 -9.44
CA GLY A 5 -0.16 24.86 -10.18
C GLY A 5 0.99 25.25 -11.09
N CYS A 6 2.13 24.57 -11.07
CA CYS A 6 3.08 24.64 -12.18
C CYS A 6 2.87 23.42 -13.08
N LYS A 7 2.80 23.61 -14.41
CA LYS A 7 2.93 22.50 -15.35
C LYS A 7 4.31 21.89 -15.12
N ILE A 8 4.37 20.79 -14.36
CA ILE A 8 5.62 20.07 -14.14
C ILE A 8 6.03 19.54 -15.51
N SER A 9 7.14 20.04 -16.04
CA SER A 9 7.75 19.51 -17.26
C SER A 9 8.71 18.42 -16.83
N TYR A 10 8.39 17.17 -17.18
CA TYR A 10 9.30 16.05 -17.04
C TYR A 10 10.16 15.95 -18.30
N LYS A 11 11.46 15.74 -18.12
CA LYS A 11 12.32 15.27 -19.21
C LYS A 11 12.18 13.77 -19.26
N THR A 12 11.71 13.20 -20.36
CA THR A 12 11.51 11.76 -20.50
C THR A 12 11.88 11.30 -21.90
N TYR A 13 12.23 10.03 -22.04
CA TYR A 13 12.26 9.32 -23.31
C TYR A 13 10.83 8.98 -23.74
N ASP A 14 10.61 8.68 -25.02
CA ASP A 14 9.47 7.84 -25.39
C ASP A 14 9.70 6.45 -24.79
N PHE A 15 8.65 5.74 -24.42
CA PHE A 15 8.79 4.46 -23.73
C PHE A 15 9.64 3.47 -24.52
N GLU A 16 9.42 3.38 -25.85
CA GLU A 16 10.15 2.49 -26.76
C GLU A 16 11.65 2.81 -26.89
N ASN A 17 12.03 4.06 -26.61
CA ASN A 17 13.42 4.54 -26.66
C ASN A 17 14.05 4.61 -25.27
N SER A 18 13.34 4.15 -24.25
CA SER A 18 13.87 4.08 -22.88
C SER A 18 14.95 2.98 -22.81
N PRO A 19 16.03 3.19 -22.06
CA PRO A 19 17.00 2.13 -21.84
C PRO A 19 16.34 0.88 -21.28
N GLU A 20 16.74 -0.29 -21.77
CA GLU A 20 16.29 -1.55 -21.23
C GLU A 20 16.77 -1.69 -19.77
N ILE A 21 15.88 -2.11 -18.88
CA ILE A 21 16.18 -2.33 -17.48
C ILE A 21 16.09 -3.84 -17.22
N GLU A 22 17.14 -4.38 -16.59
CA GLU A 22 17.20 -5.79 -16.26
C GLU A 22 15.96 -6.25 -15.47
N LYS A 23 15.36 -7.32 -15.95
CA LYS A 23 14.19 -7.94 -15.36
C LYS A 23 14.54 -8.62 -14.03
N PRO A 24 13.75 -8.46 -12.97
CA PRO A 24 13.93 -9.22 -11.74
C PRO A 24 13.84 -10.73 -11.96
N ASN A 25 14.71 -11.48 -11.29
CA ASN A 25 14.60 -12.94 -11.18
C ASN A 25 14.21 -13.30 -9.74
N TYR A 26 12.96 -13.69 -9.51
CA TYR A 26 12.43 -13.93 -8.17
C TYR A 26 12.86 -15.25 -7.53
N SER A 27 13.57 -16.14 -8.27
CA SER A 27 14.31 -17.24 -7.66
C SER A 27 15.57 -16.76 -6.91
N ASN A 28 16.01 -15.53 -7.16
CA ASN A 28 17.09 -14.87 -6.43
C ASN A 28 16.51 -14.06 -5.27
N ASN A 29 16.94 -14.37 -4.05
CA ASN A 29 16.50 -13.65 -2.85
C ASN A 29 16.78 -12.15 -2.91
N ASN A 30 17.79 -11.70 -3.67
CA ASN A 30 18.09 -10.29 -3.87
C ASN A 30 17.01 -9.55 -4.67
N SER A 31 16.09 -10.24 -5.33
CA SER A 31 14.91 -9.64 -5.96
C SER A 31 13.77 -9.34 -4.96
N TRP A 32 13.99 -9.61 -3.68
CA TRP A 32 13.03 -9.34 -2.61
C TRP A 32 13.57 -8.29 -1.65
N ALA A 33 12.74 -7.30 -1.35
CA ALA A 33 13.01 -6.30 -0.32
C ALA A 33 12.83 -6.88 1.08
N VAL A 34 11.89 -7.82 1.23
CA VAL A 34 11.64 -8.55 2.48
C VAL A 34 11.30 -10.00 2.16
N LEU A 35 11.97 -10.91 2.84
CA LEU A 35 11.60 -12.32 3.00
C LEU A 35 11.50 -12.65 4.50
N PRO A 36 10.66 -13.61 4.91
CA PRO A 36 10.49 -13.94 6.33
C PRO A 36 11.77 -14.34 7.05
N ASP A 37 12.69 -15.00 6.32
CA ASP A 37 13.98 -15.46 6.83
C ASP A 37 15.12 -14.44 6.59
N ASN A 38 14.81 -13.30 5.95
CA ASN A 38 15.76 -12.21 5.67
C ASN A 38 15.05 -10.86 5.83
N LEU A 39 14.76 -10.50 7.08
CA LEU A 39 14.14 -9.22 7.43
C LEU A 39 15.20 -8.13 7.50
N PRO A 40 14.96 -6.96 6.87
CA PRO A 40 15.81 -5.79 7.07
C PRO A 40 15.82 -5.33 8.55
N ASP A 41 16.98 -4.87 9.02
CA ASP A 41 17.15 -4.36 10.39
C ASP A 41 16.17 -3.24 10.73
N GLU A 42 15.79 -2.45 9.72
CA GLU A 42 14.87 -1.32 9.83
C GLU A 42 13.50 -1.70 10.36
N ILE A 43 13.07 -2.94 10.16
CA ILE A 43 11.74 -3.42 10.60
C ILE A 43 11.81 -4.49 11.68
N PHE A 44 12.98 -5.05 11.96
CA PHE A 44 13.14 -6.12 12.94
C PHE A 44 12.64 -5.73 14.33
N GLN A 45 12.81 -4.45 14.72
CA GLN A 45 12.33 -3.92 15.99
C GLN A 45 10.81 -3.97 16.19
N PHE A 46 10.04 -4.11 15.11
CA PHE A 46 8.56 -4.18 15.15
C PHE A 46 8.04 -5.62 15.24
N LYS A 47 8.92 -6.61 15.12
CA LYS A 47 8.57 -8.02 15.23
C LYS A 47 8.50 -8.42 16.71
N ASN A 48 7.27 -8.57 17.23
CA ASN A 48 7.06 -8.94 18.64
C ASN A 48 7.14 -10.46 18.87
N ASP A 49 6.87 -11.26 17.82
CA ASP A 49 6.89 -12.71 17.89
C ASP A 49 7.83 -13.29 16.83
N THR A 50 8.82 -14.06 17.28
CA THR A 50 9.85 -14.67 16.43
C THR A 50 9.42 -15.99 15.80
N ASN A 51 8.27 -16.55 16.19
CA ASN A 51 7.76 -17.79 15.62
C ASN A 51 7.35 -17.58 14.14
N LYS A 52 7.48 -18.66 13.38
CA LYS A 52 6.96 -18.69 11.99
C LYS A 52 5.45 -18.53 12.02
N LYS A 53 4.93 -17.62 11.20
CA LYS A 53 3.50 -17.33 11.14
C LYS A 53 2.78 -18.38 10.27
N GLU A 54 1.52 -18.62 10.62
CA GLU A 54 0.65 -19.53 9.85
C GLU A 54 -0.03 -18.87 8.66
N ALA A 55 -0.05 -17.53 8.62
CA ALA A 55 -0.53 -16.74 7.49
C ALA A 55 0.63 -16.00 6.81
N ASP A 56 0.41 -15.59 5.58
CA ASP A 56 1.37 -14.79 4.82
C ASP A 56 0.82 -13.39 4.49
N VAL A 57 1.71 -12.43 4.32
CA VAL A 57 1.41 -11.08 3.83
C VAL A 57 2.23 -10.80 2.59
N PHE A 58 1.57 -10.52 1.49
CA PHE A 58 2.21 -10.06 0.26
C PHE A 58 1.99 -8.54 0.14
N PHE A 59 3.06 -7.76 0.29
CA PHE A 59 2.98 -6.29 0.28
C PHE A 59 3.54 -5.71 -1.00
N ILE A 60 2.75 -4.83 -1.65
CA ILE A 60 3.13 -4.12 -2.87
C ILE A 60 3.27 -2.62 -2.55
N TYR A 61 4.51 -2.14 -2.56
CA TYR A 61 4.83 -0.77 -2.14
C TYR A 61 4.50 0.29 -3.22
N PRO A 62 4.44 1.59 -2.84
CA PRO A 62 4.20 2.69 -3.77
C PRO A 62 5.42 2.98 -4.63
N THR A 63 5.26 3.75 -5.71
CA THR A 63 6.41 4.26 -6.46
C THR A 63 7.16 5.33 -5.66
N LEU A 64 8.47 5.27 -5.74
CA LEU A 64 9.42 6.26 -5.23
C LEU A 64 10.14 6.99 -6.37
N LEU A 65 9.89 6.59 -7.61
CA LEU A 65 10.46 7.19 -8.80
C LEU A 65 9.68 8.46 -9.16
N GLU A 66 10.12 9.61 -8.64
CA GLU A 66 9.38 10.88 -8.71
C GLU A 66 10.22 12.08 -9.19
N GLY A 67 11.50 11.87 -9.49
CA GLY A 67 12.44 12.91 -9.86
C GLY A 67 12.13 13.58 -11.20
N LYS A 68 12.04 14.92 -11.24
CA LYS A 68 11.74 15.68 -12.47
C LYS A 68 12.75 15.50 -13.59
N ASN A 69 13.98 15.18 -13.24
CA ASN A 69 15.10 15.01 -14.18
C ASN A 69 15.35 13.53 -14.51
N GLN A 70 14.68 12.60 -13.85
CA GLN A 70 14.73 11.20 -14.20
C GLN A 70 13.99 10.99 -15.51
N ARG A 71 14.68 10.44 -16.51
CA ARG A 71 14.15 10.28 -17.87
C ARG A 71 13.50 8.92 -18.08
N GLU A 72 13.92 7.95 -17.30
CA GLU A 72 13.49 6.55 -17.34
C GLU A 72 12.02 6.43 -16.91
N TRP A 73 11.29 5.50 -17.55
CA TRP A 73 9.91 5.22 -17.22
C TRP A 73 9.74 4.32 -16.02
N ASN A 74 10.71 3.42 -15.80
CA ASN A 74 10.69 2.46 -14.70
C ASN A 74 12.02 2.51 -13.94
N SER A 75 11.98 2.11 -12.67
CA SER A 75 13.18 2.06 -11.83
C SER A 75 14.01 0.82 -12.11
N ASN A 76 15.33 0.95 -11.95
CA ASN A 76 16.23 -0.20 -11.89
C ASN A 76 16.22 -0.74 -10.46
N ILE A 77 15.82 -2.01 -10.27
CA ILE A 77 15.80 -2.65 -8.94
C ILE A 77 17.19 -2.94 -8.37
N TRP A 78 18.24 -2.86 -9.21
CA TRP A 78 19.63 -3.07 -8.82
C TRP A 78 20.35 -1.78 -8.42
N ASP A 79 19.70 -0.63 -8.58
CA ASP A 79 20.19 0.66 -8.10
C ASP A 79 20.14 0.70 -6.57
N GLU A 80 21.30 0.90 -5.94
CA GLU A 80 21.44 0.86 -4.48
C GLU A 80 20.63 1.96 -3.77
N GLU A 81 20.51 3.15 -4.38
CA GLU A 81 19.73 4.25 -3.83
C GLU A 81 18.23 3.91 -3.84
N ILE A 82 17.73 3.36 -4.95
CA ILE A 82 16.35 2.89 -5.07
C ILE A 82 16.05 1.79 -4.05
N ARG A 83 16.97 0.83 -3.90
CA ARG A 83 16.83 -0.26 -2.92
C ARG A 83 16.78 0.27 -1.50
N ALA A 84 17.72 1.14 -1.15
CA ALA A 84 17.78 1.78 0.17
C ALA A 84 16.52 2.59 0.45
N ASP A 85 16.02 3.33 -0.53
CA ASP A 85 14.77 4.10 -0.42
C ASP A 85 13.56 3.19 -0.18
N VAL A 86 13.45 2.06 -0.87
CA VAL A 86 12.37 1.08 -0.66
C VAL A 86 12.42 0.54 0.78
N ILE A 87 13.58 0.18 1.29
CA ILE A 87 13.74 -0.32 2.66
C ILE A 87 13.44 0.78 3.69
N ASN A 88 14.03 1.96 3.53
CA ASN A 88 13.96 3.05 4.52
C ASN A 88 12.64 3.82 4.51
N ARG A 89 11.79 3.64 3.50
CA ARG A 89 10.51 4.36 3.39
C ARG A 89 9.32 3.40 3.42
N PRO A 90 8.86 2.77 2.32
CA PRO A 90 7.64 1.94 2.37
C PRO A 90 7.81 0.64 3.17
N VAL A 91 8.97 -0.01 3.16
CA VAL A 91 9.14 -1.20 4.01
C VAL A 91 9.09 -0.80 5.47
N LYS A 92 9.87 0.19 5.86
CA LYS A 92 10.02 0.64 7.26
C LYS A 92 8.74 1.22 7.86
N TYR A 93 8.02 2.08 7.13
CA TYR A 93 6.88 2.83 7.66
C TYR A 93 5.52 2.28 7.24
N GLN A 94 5.48 1.36 6.29
CA GLN A 94 4.22 0.82 5.77
C GLN A 94 4.16 -0.70 5.95
N ALA A 95 4.98 -1.48 5.22
CA ALA A 95 4.94 -2.94 5.27
C ALA A 95 5.11 -3.51 6.69
N SER A 96 5.90 -2.84 7.53
CA SER A 96 6.11 -3.20 8.95
C SER A 96 4.82 -3.27 9.78
N ALA A 97 3.73 -2.61 9.36
CA ALA A 97 2.45 -2.69 10.06
C ALA A 97 1.87 -4.11 10.07
N TRP A 98 2.25 -4.97 9.12
CA TRP A 98 1.75 -6.34 9.01
C TRP A 98 2.73 -7.41 9.49
N ILE A 99 3.91 -7.03 10.00
CA ILE A 99 5.00 -7.97 10.34
C ILE A 99 4.60 -9.03 11.39
N ASP A 100 3.68 -8.68 12.28
CA ASP A 100 3.16 -9.60 13.30
C ASP A 100 1.89 -10.36 12.86
N ALA A 101 1.28 -9.98 11.74
CA ALA A 101 0.08 -10.64 11.23
C ALA A 101 0.41 -11.87 10.36
N GLY A 102 1.57 -11.88 9.68
CA GLY A 102 1.96 -12.99 8.81
C GLY A 102 3.43 -12.94 8.42
N ASN A 103 3.89 -13.97 7.72
CA ASN A 103 5.20 -13.98 7.08
C ASN A 103 5.20 -12.93 5.96
N LEU A 104 6.06 -11.93 6.08
CA LEU A 104 6.04 -10.77 5.19
C LEU A 104 6.90 -11.00 3.95
N TYR A 105 6.29 -10.84 2.76
CA TYR A 105 6.91 -10.91 1.46
C TYR A 105 6.76 -9.59 0.72
N VAL A 106 7.87 -8.97 0.34
CA VAL A 106 7.88 -7.70 -0.41
C VAL A 106 8.84 -7.83 -1.59
N PRO A 107 8.36 -8.00 -2.82
CA PRO A 107 9.24 -8.06 -3.99
C PRO A 107 9.75 -6.67 -4.34
N PHE A 108 11.02 -6.56 -4.78
CA PHE A 108 11.44 -5.42 -5.60
C PHE A 108 10.81 -5.55 -6.98
N TYR A 109 10.36 -4.45 -7.56
CA TYR A 109 9.81 -4.43 -8.91
C TYR A 109 10.20 -3.14 -9.62
N ARG A 110 10.22 -3.14 -10.93
CA ARG A 110 10.52 -1.96 -11.76
C ARG A 110 9.35 -0.97 -11.71
N GLN A 111 9.20 -0.29 -10.56
CA GLN A 111 8.13 0.67 -10.30
C GLN A 111 8.10 1.75 -11.40
N ALA A 112 6.89 2.10 -11.85
CA ALA A 112 6.73 3.13 -12.86
C ALA A 112 6.86 4.53 -12.25
N HIS A 113 7.47 5.46 -13.00
CA HIS A 113 7.66 6.83 -12.57
C HIS A 113 6.32 7.54 -12.31
N LEU A 114 6.26 8.41 -11.31
CA LEU A 114 5.05 9.15 -10.89
C LEU A 114 4.36 9.91 -12.05
N ARG A 115 5.09 10.25 -13.14
CA ARG A 115 4.53 10.90 -14.33
C ARG A 115 3.42 10.12 -15.03
N VAL A 116 3.32 8.79 -14.82
CA VAL A 116 2.27 7.95 -15.40
C VAL A 116 0.85 8.40 -15.01
N PHE A 117 0.73 9.14 -13.90
CA PHE A 117 -0.54 9.73 -13.44
C PHE A 117 -0.87 11.08 -14.12
N ASN A 118 -0.02 11.55 -15.03
CA ASN A 118 -0.28 12.78 -15.78
C ASN A 118 -0.87 12.42 -17.16
N GLU A 119 -2.04 12.94 -17.48
CA GLU A 119 -2.76 12.65 -18.73
C GLU A 119 -1.89 12.87 -20.00
N LYS A 120 -0.96 13.83 -19.95
CA LYS A 120 0.01 14.07 -21.04
C LYS A 120 0.84 12.83 -21.40
N PHE A 121 1.08 11.94 -20.43
CA PHE A 121 1.95 10.77 -20.56
C PHE A 121 1.18 9.46 -20.54
N LYS A 122 -0.14 9.49 -20.76
CA LYS A 122 -1.03 8.34 -20.59
C LYS A 122 -0.61 7.12 -21.42
N VAL A 123 -0.24 7.34 -22.69
CA VAL A 123 0.08 6.23 -23.61
C VAL A 123 1.31 5.45 -23.12
N ASP A 124 2.41 6.14 -22.87
CA ASP A 124 3.64 5.52 -22.39
C ASP A 124 3.52 5.11 -20.91
N GLY A 125 2.72 5.85 -20.15
CA GLY A 125 2.43 5.54 -18.75
C GLY A 125 1.74 4.19 -18.57
N VAL A 126 0.83 3.80 -19.46
CA VAL A 126 0.19 2.47 -19.45
C VAL A 126 1.24 1.40 -19.66
N LYS A 127 2.14 1.54 -20.63
CA LYS A 127 3.22 0.57 -20.89
C LYS A 127 4.15 0.42 -19.67
N ALA A 128 4.51 1.54 -19.03
CA ALA A 128 5.33 1.53 -17.82
C ALA A 128 4.64 0.82 -16.64
N LEU A 129 3.33 1.04 -16.46
CA LEU A 129 2.52 0.34 -15.46
C LEU A 129 2.38 -1.15 -15.78
N ASP A 130 2.25 -1.52 -17.06
CA ASP A 130 2.18 -2.92 -17.48
C ASP A 130 3.50 -3.65 -17.22
N LEU A 131 4.64 -3.00 -17.48
CA LEU A 131 5.95 -3.55 -17.15
C LEU A 131 6.09 -3.79 -15.64
N ALA A 132 5.72 -2.81 -14.83
CA ALA A 132 5.74 -2.93 -13.37
C ALA A 132 4.80 -4.02 -12.86
N TYR A 133 3.60 -4.14 -13.43
CA TYR A 133 2.65 -5.20 -13.09
C TYR A 133 3.18 -6.58 -13.44
N ASN A 134 3.84 -6.76 -14.60
CA ASN A 134 4.41 -8.04 -14.97
C ASN A 134 5.46 -8.52 -13.97
N ASP A 135 6.26 -7.63 -13.42
CA ASP A 135 7.19 -7.97 -12.34
C ASP A 135 6.44 -8.47 -11.09
N ILE A 136 5.42 -7.72 -10.63
CA ILE A 136 4.59 -8.12 -9.49
C ILE A 136 3.90 -9.46 -9.73
N ARG A 137 3.38 -9.67 -10.94
CA ARG A 137 2.73 -10.92 -11.35
C ARG A 137 3.68 -12.12 -11.24
N GLU A 138 4.90 -11.97 -11.74
CA GLU A 138 5.91 -13.04 -11.67
C GLU A 138 6.39 -13.28 -10.25
N ALA A 139 6.58 -12.22 -9.46
CA ALA A 139 6.89 -12.34 -8.04
C ALA A 139 5.80 -13.12 -7.29
N PHE A 140 4.53 -12.85 -7.59
CA PHE A 140 3.41 -13.53 -6.94
C PHE A 140 3.29 -14.98 -7.37
N ILE A 141 3.52 -15.31 -8.64
CA ILE A 141 3.58 -16.69 -9.11
C ILE A 141 4.70 -17.45 -8.39
N HIS A 142 5.91 -16.87 -8.37
CA HIS A 142 7.03 -17.48 -7.67
C HIS A 142 6.74 -17.69 -6.18
N TYR A 143 6.12 -16.70 -5.52
CA TYR A 143 5.69 -16.78 -4.14
C TYR A 143 4.71 -17.93 -3.90
N LEU A 144 3.69 -18.07 -4.74
CA LEU A 144 2.70 -19.15 -4.61
C LEU A 144 3.35 -20.54 -4.78
N GLU A 145 4.22 -20.68 -5.76
CA GLU A 145 4.86 -21.97 -6.10
C GLU A 145 5.93 -22.40 -5.10
N ASN A 146 6.65 -21.46 -4.50
CA ASN A 146 7.86 -21.78 -3.74
C ASN A 146 7.77 -21.42 -2.23
N PHE A 147 6.93 -20.46 -1.83
CA PHE A 147 6.92 -19.94 -0.46
C PHE A 147 5.61 -20.14 0.29
N ASN A 148 4.46 -19.97 -0.35
CA ASN A 148 3.16 -19.90 0.32
C ASN A 148 2.74 -21.24 0.95
N GLN A 149 2.93 -22.36 0.26
CA GLN A 149 2.58 -23.71 0.76
C GLN A 149 1.11 -23.82 1.23
N GLY A 150 0.20 -23.14 0.54
CA GLY A 150 -1.24 -23.20 0.85
C GLY A 150 -1.68 -22.38 2.06
N LYS A 151 -0.82 -21.53 2.65
CA LYS A 151 -1.21 -20.67 3.76
C LYS A 151 -2.18 -19.57 3.34
N PRO A 152 -3.06 -19.14 4.26
CA PRO A 152 -3.92 -17.99 4.02
C PRO A 152 -3.11 -16.70 3.86
N ILE A 153 -3.65 -15.76 3.05
CA ILE A 153 -2.92 -14.62 2.53
C ILE A 153 -3.62 -13.32 2.86
N ILE A 154 -2.85 -12.33 3.32
CA ILE A 154 -3.21 -10.91 3.29
C ILE A 154 -2.51 -10.28 2.07
N ILE A 155 -3.27 -9.61 1.21
CA ILE A 155 -2.72 -8.72 0.19
C ILE A 155 -2.72 -7.29 0.75
N ALA A 156 -1.56 -6.66 0.86
CA ALA A 156 -1.47 -5.29 1.35
C ALA A 156 -0.74 -4.41 0.34
N SER A 157 -1.18 -3.17 0.16
CA SER A 157 -0.64 -2.31 -0.88
C SER A 157 -0.83 -0.83 -0.59
N HIS A 158 -0.01 0.00 -1.24
CA HIS A 158 -0.16 1.45 -1.17
C HIS A 158 0.08 2.12 -2.53
N SER A 159 -0.75 3.12 -2.86
CA SER A 159 -0.58 4.00 -4.03
C SER A 159 -0.47 3.22 -5.35
N GLN A 160 0.63 3.35 -6.12
CA GLN A 160 0.86 2.56 -7.34
C GLN A 160 0.79 1.06 -7.06
N GLY A 161 1.26 0.59 -5.89
CA GLY A 161 1.12 -0.79 -5.47
C GLY A 161 -0.34 -1.25 -5.42
N THR A 162 -1.29 -0.35 -5.07
CA THR A 162 -2.72 -0.67 -5.07
C THR A 162 -3.28 -0.86 -6.49
N ILE A 163 -2.76 -0.13 -7.49
CA ILE A 163 -3.13 -0.38 -8.90
C ILE A 163 -2.75 -1.81 -9.29
N HIS A 164 -1.55 -2.22 -8.93
CA HIS A 164 -1.07 -3.58 -9.22
C HIS A 164 -1.81 -4.63 -8.39
N ALA A 165 -2.08 -4.37 -7.11
CA ALA A 165 -2.84 -5.27 -6.24
C ALA A 165 -4.26 -5.53 -6.77
N LYS A 166 -4.94 -4.52 -7.30
CA LYS A 166 -6.27 -4.67 -7.93
C LYS A 166 -6.21 -5.64 -9.11
N ARG A 167 -5.22 -5.49 -10.01
CA ARG A 167 -5.01 -6.39 -11.15
C ARG A 167 -4.69 -7.80 -10.67
N LEU A 168 -3.80 -7.93 -9.69
CA LEU A 168 -3.39 -9.20 -9.09
C LEU A 168 -4.60 -9.97 -8.51
N ILE A 169 -5.42 -9.28 -7.73
CA ILE A 169 -6.63 -9.86 -7.13
C ILE A 169 -7.60 -10.32 -8.21
N SER A 170 -7.84 -9.52 -9.24
CA SER A 170 -8.73 -9.89 -10.35
C SER A 170 -8.20 -11.08 -11.14
N GLU A 171 -6.88 -11.18 -11.33
CA GLU A 171 -6.26 -12.25 -12.11
C GLU A 171 -6.15 -13.58 -11.35
N PHE A 172 -5.79 -13.55 -10.06
CA PHE A 172 -5.42 -14.75 -9.31
C PHE A 172 -6.42 -15.13 -8.21
N ILE A 173 -7.24 -14.21 -7.71
CA ILE A 173 -8.00 -14.43 -6.48
C ILE A 173 -9.52 -14.36 -6.72
N ASP A 174 -10.02 -13.28 -7.33
CA ASP A 174 -11.46 -13.04 -7.47
C ASP A 174 -12.14 -14.14 -8.31
N GLY A 175 -13.00 -14.94 -7.66
CA GLY A 175 -13.67 -16.08 -8.29
C GLY A 175 -12.76 -17.29 -8.59
N LYS A 176 -11.55 -17.35 -8.04
CA LYS A 176 -10.60 -18.46 -8.21
C LYS A 176 -10.46 -19.26 -6.92
N GLU A 177 -9.81 -20.43 -6.99
CA GLU A 177 -9.57 -21.27 -5.80
C GLU A 177 -8.77 -20.53 -4.72
N LEU A 178 -7.85 -19.66 -5.10
CA LEU A 178 -7.04 -18.88 -4.18
C LEU A 178 -7.88 -17.89 -3.34
N GLN A 179 -9.12 -17.58 -3.74
CA GLN A 179 -10.01 -16.75 -2.95
C GLN A 179 -10.32 -17.37 -1.58
N LYS A 180 -10.32 -18.69 -1.47
CA LYS A 180 -10.53 -19.41 -0.20
C LYS A 180 -9.43 -19.14 0.82
N GLN A 181 -8.24 -18.75 0.36
CA GLN A 181 -7.09 -18.41 1.19
C GLN A 181 -7.02 -16.90 1.52
N LEU A 182 -7.87 -16.07 0.91
CA LEU A 182 -7.82 -14.63 1.16
C LEU A 182 -8.34 -14.31 2.56
N ILE A 183 -7.47 -13.81 3.43
CA ILE A 183 -7.86 -13.25 4.73
C ILE A 183 -8.45 -11.86 4.52
N ALA A 184 -7.70 -10.98 3.88
CA ALA A 184 -8.11 -9.60 3.61
C ALA A 184 -7.22 -8.96 2.53
N ALA A 185 -7.77 -8.01 1.77
CA ALA A 185 -6.99 -7.11 0.94
C ALA A 185 -7.04 -5.67 1.51
N TYR A 186 -5.87 -5.09 1.83
CA TYR A 186 -5.71 -3.70 2.24
C TYR A 186 -5.25 -2.89 1.03
N LEU A 187 -6.18 -2.19 0.39
CA LEU A 187 -5.98 -1.46 -0.88
C LEU A 187 -5.94 0.03 -0.61
N VAL A 188 -4.78 0.54 -0.21
CA VAL A 188 -4.63 1.87 0.38
C VAL A 188 -4.10 2.89 -0.62
N GLY A 189 -4.57 4.13 -0.53
CA GLY A 189 -4.01 5.26 -1.26
C GLY A 189 -4.43 5.41 -2.72
N MET A 190 -5.38 4.61 -3.18
CA MET A 190 -6.01 4.73 -4.50
C MET A 190 -7.52 4.53 -4.39
N LYS A 191 -8.26 5.03 -5.37
CA LYS A 191 -9.70 4.76 -5.45
C LYS A 191 -9.94 3.29 -5.78
N VAL A 192 -10.76 2.64 -4.95
CA VAL A 192 -11.31 1.31 -5.18
C VAL A 192 -12.82 1.44 -5.19
N ASN A 193 -13.48 0.95 -6.23
CA ASN A 193 -14.91 1.04 -6.35
C ASN A 193 -15.61 -0.06 -5.55
N GLN A 194 -16.90 0.15 -5.23
CA GLN A 194 -17.72 -0.84 -4.53
C GLN A 194 -17.81 -2.17 -5.29
N ASP A 195 -17.81 -2.09 -6.61
CA ASP A 195 -17.92 -3.18 -7.58
C ASP A 195 -16.57 -3.47 -8.28
N GLU A 196 -15.45 -3.14 -7.64
CA GLU A 196 -14.11 -3.35 -8.21
C GLU A 196 -13.85 -4.82 -8.57
N PHE A 197 -14.41 -5.74 -7.78
CA PHE A 197 -14.31 -7.19 -7.97
C PHE A 197 -15.70 -7.81 -8.04
N ASN A 198 -15.82 -8.96 -8.72
CA ASN A 198 -17.09 -9.66 -8.88
C ASN A 198 -17.54 -10.36 -7.58
N ASN A 199 -16.63 -11.03 -6.90
CA ASN A 199 -16.91 -11.88 -5.74
C ASN A 199 -16.41 -11.29 -4.43
N ILE A 200 -15.25 -10.64 -4.44
CA ILE A 200 -14.64 -10.02 -3.27
C ILE A 200 -15.32 -8.68 -2.99
N LYS A 201 -15.81 -8.48 -1.78
CA LYS A 201 -16.61 -7.31 -1.39
C LYS A 201 -15.90 -6.45 -0.34
N PRO A 202 -16.25 -5.16 -0.21
CA PRO A 202 -15.78 -4.35 0.91
C PRO A 202 -16.19 -4.97 2.24
N MET A 203 -15.30 -4.92 3.22
CA MET A 203 -15.55 -5.37 4.59
C MET A 203 -15.97 -4.20 5.46
N ASN A 204 -17.00 -4.43 6.28
CA ASN A 204 -17.65 -3.42 7.11
C ASN A 204 -17.63 -3.76 8.61
N SER A 205 -16.81 -4.74 9.01
CA SER A 205 -16.58 -5.02 10.42
C SER A 205 -15.12 -5.40 10.71
N PRO A 206 -14.62 -5.17 11.94
CA PRO A 206 -13.22 -5.39 12.29
C PRO A 206 -12.73 -6.81 12.07
N GLY A 207 -13.58 -7.79 12.31
CA GLY A 207 -13.24 -9.21 12.26
C GLY A 207 -13.63 -9.92 10.96
N GLU A 208 -14.21 -9.23 10.00
CA GLU A 208 -14.63 -9.79 8.71
C GLU A 208 -13.44 -10.22 7.87
N THR A 209 -13.57 -11.32 7.13
CA THR A 209 -12.51 -11.90 6.30
C THR A 209 -12.99 -12.24 4.89
N GLY A 210 -12.07 -12.39 3.94
CA GLY A 210 -12.36 -12.74 2.55
C GLY A 210 -12.75 -11.57 1.65
N GLY A 211 -12.64 -10.33 2.15
CA GLY A 211 -12.97 -9.12 1.44
C GLY A 211 -11.82 -8.10 1.37
N PHE A 212 -12.15 -6.85 1.11
CA PHE A 212 -11.16 -5.77 1.06
C PHE A 212 -11.56 -4.56 1.90
N VAL A 213 -10.56 -3.77 2.26
CA VAL A 213 -10.67 -2.44 2.88
C VAL A 213 -9.87 -1.43 2.07
N SER A 214 -10.32 -0.19 2.04
CA SER A 214 -9.65 0.87 1.26
C SER A 214 -9.87 2.24 1.89
N TRP A 215 -8.86 3.10 1.81
CA TRP A 215 -8.97 4.51 2.19
C TRP A 215 -7.90 5.38 1.54
N ASN A 216 -8.16 6.69 1.53
CA ASN A 216 -7.24 7.74 1.13
C ASN A 216 -7.30 8.84 2.18
N THR A 217 -6.17 9.37 2.67
CA THR A 217 -6.15 10.31 3.78
C THR A 217 -5.82 11.73 3.34
N PHE A 218 -6.65 12.66 3.79
CA PHE A 218 -6.46 14.09 3.63
C PHE A 218 -6.52 14.81 4.95
N LYS A 219 -5.89 15.98 5.00
CA LYS A 219 -5.99 16.87 6.15
C LYS A 219 -7.39 17.46 6.22
N LEU A 220 -7.98 17.45 7.40
CA LEU A 220 -9.30 18.00 7.66
C LEU A 220 -9.44 19.44 7.11
N ASN A 221 -10.54 19.67 6.38
CA ASN A 221 -10.87 20.93 5.71
C ASN A 221 -9.90 21.36 4.58
N LYS A 222 -9.10 20.43 4.03
CA LYS A 222 -8.17 20.70 2.92
C LYS A 222 -8.52 19.86 1.70
N TYR A 223 -9.63 20.19 1.03
CA TYR A 223 -10.13 19.44 -0.12
C TYR A 223 -9.07 19.28 -1.23
N PRO A 224 -9.05 18.14 -1.92
CA PRO A 224 -8.37 18.01 -3.21
C PRO A 224 -8.87 19.08 -4.18
N ARG A 225 -8.15 19.33 -5.26
CA ARG A 225 -8.70 20.12 -6.37
C ARG A 225 -9.91 19.39 -6.94
N ARG A 226 -10.93 20.15 -7.37
CA ARG A 226 -12.21 19.61 -7.82
C ARG A 226 -12.06 18.48 -8.84
N ASP A 227 -11.26 18.68 -9.89
CA ASP A 227 -11.08 17.69 -10.96
C ASP A 227 -10.42 16.41 -10.43
N ASN A 228 -9.43 16.53 -9.52
CA ASN A 228 -8.80 15.39 -8.88
C ASN A 228 -9.75 14.67 -7.93
N TYR A 229 -10.61 15.42 -7.21
CA TYR A 229 -11.58 14.83 -6.30
C TYR A 229 -12.58 13.95 -7.03
N GLU A 230 -13.19 14.48 -8.10
CA GLU A 230 -14.19 13.76 -8.90
C GLU A 230 -13.61 12.47 -9.51
N SER A 231 -12.36 12.54 -10.04
CA SER A 231 -11.76 11.41 -10.77
C SER A 231 -11.11 10.37 -9.85
N TRP A 232 -10.43 10.81 -8.76
CA TRP A 232 -9.51 9.97 -8.01
C TRP A 232 -10.02 9.53 -6.64
N PHE A 233 -11.10 10.11 -6.12
CA PHE A 233 -11.54 9.83 -4.75
C PHE A 233 -13.04 9.61 -4.62
N LYS A 234 -13.86 10.49 -5.20
CA LYS A 234 -15.31 10.49 -5.05
C LYS A 234 -15.94 9.14 -5.42
N GLY A 235 -16.83 8.65 -4.55
CA GLY A 235 -17.52 7.36 -4.73
C GLY A 235 -16.65 6.13 -4.52
N GLY A 236 -15.40 6.29 -4.10
CA GLY A 236 -14.56 5.16 -3.70
C GLY A 236 -14.97 4.59 -2.35
N VAL A 237 -14.70 3.31 -2.16
CA VAL A 237 -14.83 2.65 -0.85
C VAL A 237 -13.94 3.36 0.15
N THR A 238 -14.49 3.65 1.32
CA THR A 238 -13.78 4.35 2.39
C THR A 238 -14.04 3.64 3.70
N THR A 239 -13.14 2.79 4.08
CA THR A 239 -13.14 2.10 5.37
C THR A 239 -12.64 3.07 6.45
N ASN A 240 -13.23 3.03 7.64
CA ASN A 240 -12.69 3.71 8.82
C ASN A 240 -11.48 2.92 9.34
N PRO A 241 -10.23 3.43 9.21
CA PRO A 241 -9.04 2.66 9.57
C PRO A 241 -8.74 2.65 11.08
N ILE A 242 -9.64 3.19 11.89
CA ILE A 242 -9.58 3.12 13.37
C ILE A 242 -10.58 2.10 13.90
N THR A 243 -11.84 2.19 13.46
CA THR A 243 -12.92 1.32 13.96
C THR A 243 -13.16 0.09 13.09
N TRP A 244 -12.73 0.12 11.82
CA TRP A 244 -12.89 -0.96 10.82
C TRP A 244 -14.33 -1.33 10.50
N ASP A 245 -15.26 -0.41 10.72
CA ASP A 245 -16.68 -0.51 10.45
C ASP A 245 -17.16 0.66 9.57
N ASP A 246 -18.47 0.85 9.46
CA ASP A 246 -19.09 1.91 8.67
C ASP A 246 -19.23 3.26 9.40
N SER A 247 -18.65 3.39 10.60
CA SER A 247 -18.64 4.61 11.40
C SER A 247 -18.03 5.76 10.62
N LYS A 248 -18.77 6.86 10.49
CA LYS A 248 -18.34 8.01 9.67
C LYS A 248 -17.33 8.90 10.38
N GLN A 249 -16.99 8.59 11.62
CA GLN A 249 -15.98 9.34 12.39
C GLN A 249 -15.38 8.44 13.47
N ALA A 250 -14.15 8.75 13.88
CA ALA A 250 -13.54 8.21 15.09
C ALA A 250 -12.75 9.30 15.78
N SER A 251 -12.83 9.32 17.11
CA SER A 251 -12.04 10.25 17.93
C SER A 251 -10.64 9.70 18.18
N LYS A 252 -9.72 10.59 18.50
CA LYS A 252 -8.35 10.22 18.89
C LYS A 252 -8.31 9.24 20.07
N GLU A 253 -9.34 9.21 20.92
CA GLU A 253 -9.39 8.27 22.05
C GLU A 253 -9.44 6.81 21.61
N SER A 254 -10.01 6.54 20.43
CA SER A 254 -10.07 5.21 19.84
C SER A 254 -8.86 4.89 18.95
N HIS A 255 -8.08 5.91 18.57
CA HIS A 255 -6.92 5.77 17.70
C HIS A 255 -5.76 5.10 18.45
N LYS A 256 -5.25 4.00 17.94
CA LYS A 256 -4.26 3.15 18.61
C LYS A 256 -2.83 3.67 18.47
N GLY A 257 -2.50 4.24 17.31
CA GLY A 257 -1.21 4.92 17.21
C GLY A 257 -0.64 5.15 15.83
N VAL A 258 -0.05 6.33 15.68
CA VAL A 258 0.81 6.71 14.55
C VAL A 258 2.19 6.11 14.73
N LEU A 259 2.79 5.57 13.67
CA LEU A 259 4.25 5.38 13.62
C LEU A 259 4.90 6.67 13.11
N SER A 260 5.56 7.39 14.01
CA SER A 260 6.21 8.66 13.70
C SER A 260 7.55 8.47 12.96
N ARG A 261 8.09 9.56 12.39
CA ARG A 261 9.37 9.53 11.65
C ARG A 261 10.56 9.05 12.50
N ASP A 262 10.52 9.29 13.81
CA ASP A 262 11.54 8.84 14.77
C ASP A 262 11.21 7.47 15.40
N LEU A 263 10.39 6.69 14.71
CA LEU A 263 10.01 5.31 15.02
C LEU A 263 9.31 5.13 16.38
N LYS A 264 8.67 6.20 16.86
CA LYS A 264 7.86 6.14 18.07
C LYS A 264 6.41 5.89 17.74
N ILE A 265 5.78 5.04 18.51
CA ILE A 265 4.33 4.86 18.49
C ILE A 265 3.70 5.96 19.35
N LEU A 266 2.79 6.72 18.73
CA LEU A 266 2.10 7.83 19.36
C LEU A 266 0.58 7.53 19.39
N PRO A 267 0.05 6.98 20.49
CA PRO A 267 -1.36 6.64 20.62
C PRO A 267 -2.22 7.90 20.77
N LYS A 268 -3.54 7.77 20.56
CA LYS A 268 -4.53 8.82 20.74
C LYS A 268 -4.18 10.13 20.04
N ASN A 269 -3.75 10.03 18.78
CA ASN A 269 -3.05 11.11 18.10
C ASN A 269 -3.95 11.93 17.18
N ILE A 270 -4.89 11.28 16.48
CA ILE A 270 -5.71 11.92 15.42
C ILE A 270 -7.19 11.60 15.57
N ASP A 271 -8.03 12.58 15.24
CA ASP A 271 -9.45 12.41 14.98
C ASP A 271 -9.65 12.27 13.47
N ILE A 272 -10.62 11.48 13.05
CA ILE A 272 -10.96 11.33 11.63
C ILE A 272 -12.46 11.49 11.36
N LYS A 273 -12.77 11.88 10.10
CA LYS A 273 -14.11 11.86 9.52
C LYS A 273 -14.05 11.25 8.13
N LEU A 274 -15.03 10.44 7.78
CA LEU A 274 -15.19 9.83 6.47
C LEU A 274 -16.24 10.61 5.68
N ILE A 275 -15.82 11.19 4.57
CA ILE A 275 -16.72 11.91 3.67
C ILE A 275 -16.35 11.54 2.24
N ASP A 276 -17.26 10.88 1.55
CA ASP A 276 -17.29 10.65 0.11
C ASP A 276 -15.91 10.27 -0.50
N GLY A 277 -15.43 9.08 -0.17
CA GLY A 277 -14.18 8.52 -0.70
C GLY A 277 -12.91 8.94 0.02
N ILE A 278 -13.00 9.74 1.10
CA ILE A 278 -11.83 10.29 1.79
C ILE A 278 -11.95 10.14 3.31
N VAL A 279 -10.84 9.76 3.94
CA VAL A 279 -10.61 9.87 5.38
C VAL A 279 -9.98 11.23 5.66
N TRP A 280 -10.69 12.09 6.35
CA TRP A 280 -10.25 13.43 6.76
C TRP A 280 -9.64 13.34 8.14
N SER A 281 -8.32 13.54 8.24
CA SER A 281 -7.58 13.48 9.51
C SER A 281 -7.31 14.87 10.08
N SER A 282 -7.43 15.01 11.39
CA SER A 282 -6.87 16.16 12.12
C SER A 282 -5.35 16.24 11.90
N LEU A 283 -4.73 17.37 12.29
CA LEU A 283 -3.28 17.51 12.22
C LEU A 283 -2.62 16.54 13.21
N PRO A 284 -1.78 15.59 12.78
CA PRO A 284 -1.11 14.68 13.70
C PRO A 284 -0.21 15.41 14.70
N ASP A 285 -0.25 14.98 15.96
CA ASP A 285 0.64 15.51 17.00
C ASP A 285 1.97 14.74 17.02
N VAL A 286 2.81 15.08 16.07
CA VAL A 286 4.14 14.47 15.86
C VAL A 286 5.23 15.52 15.88
N ARG A 287 6.47 15.11 16.15
CA ARG A 287 7.61 16.00 16.04
C ARG A 287 7.68 16.61 14.64
N GLY A 288 7.80 17.93 14.57
CA GLY A 288 7.82 18.65 13.30
C GLY A 288 6.42 18.86 12.67
N LYS A 289 5.32 18.66 13.41
CA LYS A 289 3.94 18.90 12.93
C LYS A 289 3.73 20.26 12.26
N PHE A 290 4.56 21.26 12.57
CA PHE A 290 4.51 22.56 11.93
C PHE A 290 4.68 22.45 10.40
N PHE A 291 5.57 21.57 9.93
CA PHE A 291 5.78 21.33 8.50
C PHE A 291 4.61 20.61 7.82
N LEU A 292 3.72 19.97 8.58
CA LEU A 292 2.50 19.35 8.07
C LEU A 292 1.34 20.33 7.89
N ARG A 293 1.43 21.54 8.47
CA ARG A 293 0.35 22.54 8.38
C ARG A 293 -0.03 22.94 6.95
N PRO A 294 0.90 23.17 6.00
CA PRO A 294 0.56 23.52 4.62
C PRO A 294 0.13 22.32 3.79
N ILE A 295 0.40 21.08 4.23
CA ILE A 295 0.14 19.85 3.47
C ILE A 295 -1.37 19.59 3.46
N ARG A 296 -1.91 19.27 2.28
CA ARG A 296 -3.33 18.93 2.06
C ARG A 296 -3.58 17.44 2.11
N SER A 297 -2.79 16.68 1.37
CA SER A 297 -2.90 15.23 1.27
C SER A 297 -1.91 14.56 2.22
N TYR A 298 -2.39 13.62 2.99
CA TYR A 298 -1.56 12.73 3.81
C TYR A 298 -1.28 11.40 3.12
N HIS A 299 -1.37 11.38 1.80
CA HIS A 299 -1.13 10.18 0.99
C HIS A 299 0.18 9.45 1.34
N PHE A 300 1.27 10.19 1.57
CA PHE A 300 2.54 9.62 2.01
C PHE A 300 2.47 8.93 3.38
N ALA A 301 1.42 9.19 4.14
CA ALA A 301 1.22 8.72 5.51
C ALA A 301 -0.07 7.89 5.69
N ASP A 302 -0.73 7.51 4.60
CA ASP A 302 -1.99 6.73 4.63
C ASP A 302 -1.91 5.48 5.52
N ILE A 303 -0.75 4.86 5.63
CA ILE A 303 -0.52 3.66 6.44
C ILE A 303 0.04 4.01 7.81
N ASN A 304 1.13 4.77 7.88
CA ASN A 304 1.77 5.03 9.17
C ASN A 304 0.96 5.92 10.12
N LEU A 305 -0.01 6.68 9.63
CA LEU A 305 -1.00 7.36 10.50
C LEU A 305 -1.86 6.37 11.28
N PHE A 306 -2.11 5.19 10.77
CA PHE A 306 -2.95 4.13 11.36
C PHE A 306 -2.16 2.85 11.62
N TRP A 307 -0.86 2.97 11.85
CA TRP A 307 0.05 1.83 11.88
C TRP A 307 -0.33 0.77 12.90
N VAL A 308 -0.65 1.19 14.14
CA VAL A 308 -1.06 0.26 15.20
C VAL A 308 -2.47 -0.28 14.95
N ASP A 309 -3.38 0.57 14.47
CA ASP A 309 -4.74 0.18 14.13
C ASP A 309 -4.74 -0.92 13.04
N ILE A 310 -3.88 -0.77 12.02
CA ILE A 310 -3.67 -1.77 10.97
C ILE A 310 -3.09 -3.06 11.55
N SER A 311 -2.03 -2.95 12.35
CA SER A 311 -1.34 -4.10 12.93
C SER A 311 -2.29 -4.97 13.77
N GLU A 312 -3.09 -4.35 14.63
CA GLU A 312 -4.04 -5.07 15.46
C GLU A 312 -5.21 -5.64 14.64
N ASN A 313 -5.72 -4.89 13.68
CA ASN A 313 -6.80 -5.37 12.82
C ASN A 313 -6.35 -6.56 11.95
N ALA A 314 -5.16 -6.51 11.38
CA ALA A 314 -4.62 -7.60 10.58
C ALA A 314 -4.47 -8.89 11.40
N LYS A 315 -3.96 -8.79 12.63
CA LYS A 315 -3.89 -9.94 13.57
C LYS A 315 -5.27 -10.48 13.91
N LEU A 316 -6.24 -9.62 14.19
CA LEU A 316 -7.61 -10.03 14.46
C LEU A 316 -8.24 -10.79 13.28
N ARG A 317 -8.05 -10.29 12.04
CA ARG A 317 -8.56 -10.96 10.83
C ARG A 317 -7.90 -12.31 10.61
N VAL A 318 -6.58 -12.43 10.86
CA VAL A 318 -5.88 -13.74 10.82
C VAL A 318 -6.50 -14.71 11.82
N GLN A 319 -6.68 -14.30 13.08
CA GLN A 319 -7.30 -15.13 14.11
C GLN A 319 -8.71 -15.59 13.72
N ASN A 320 -9.54 -14.67 13.23
CA ASN A 320 -10.92 -14.97 12.83
C ASN A 320 -10.97 -15.89 11.60
N TRP A 321 -10.04 -15.73 10.67
CA TRP A 321 -9.97 -16.60 9.49
C TRP A 321 -9.73 -18.04 9.92
N PHE A 322 -8.79 -18.31 10.82
CA PHE A 322 -8.53 -19.65 11.33
C PHE A 322 -9.70 -20.19 12.15
N GLN A 323 -10.35 -19.36 12.98
CA GLN A 323 -11.55 -19.78 13.73
C GLN A 323 -12.71 -20.18 12.83
N LYS A 324 -12.83 -19.60 11.65
CA LYS A 324 -13.90 -19.87 10.68
C LYS A 324 -13.62 -21.08 9.80
N ASN A 325 -12.34 -21.42 9.58
CA ASN A 325 -11.93 -22.43 8.59
C ASN A 325 -11.31 -23.69 9.23
N ASN A 326 -11.16 -23.73 10.56
CA ASN A 326 -10.86 -24.89 11.39
C ASN A 326 -12.13 -25.40 12.05
#